data_3d6bb381636c9a2dd1c20429ad68a8c9
#
_entry.id   3d6bb381636c9a2dd1c20429ad68a8c9
#
_cell.length_a   1.000
_cell.length_b   1.000
_cell.length_c   1.000
_cell.angle_alpha   90.00
_cell.angle_beta   90.00
_cell.angle_gamma   90.00
#
_symmetry.space_group_name_H-M   'P 1'
#
loop_
_entity.id
_entity.type
_entity.pdbx_description
1 polymer ?
#
loop_
_entity_poly.entity_id
_entity_poly.type
_entity_poly.pdbx_seq_one_letter_code
_entity_poly.pdbx_strand_id
1 'polypeptide(L)'
;MSPEYDKRIGRRDALRRMGHAALGAHLAGAVPLSTPPQQGELPVMESIVLPACYYQHHDADFARDVPEEAFGGWQKEPLEFSRAHTAVVSMHAWDTGTFDEFPGWWRVVPYIPRANAILRDVYPRLLSAVRVSRLTLFHVVGGGDYYKNLPGYRRAVALAGPPPPAPAKVTSDPLRDKAAEFKRIHGYPTERNTDDISRGFAQIDFPDEARPLGDEGVAENAHQLLALCNEAGINHLIYCGFAINWCLLLSPGGMADMTKHGIMCSALRQATTAVENKESARAEMCKELALWRVALAFGFVFDVDDFIAALAPDRA
;
A
#
# COMPACT_ATOMS: atom_id res chain seq x y z
N MET A 1 -46.86 -17.75 27.82
CA MET A 1 -46.39 -16.95 28.98
C MET A 1 -44.94 -16.59 28.70
N SER A 2 -44.72 -15.34 28.28
CA SER A 2 -43.42 -14.72 28.03
C SER A 2 -42.76 -14.29 29.32
N PRO A 3 -41.45 -14.15 29.38
CA PRO A 3 -40.84 -13.10 30.17
C PRO A 3 -40.15 -12.08 29.26
N GLU A 4 -40.51 -10.85 29.48
CA GLU A 4 -39.94 -9.61 28.98
C GLU A 4 -38.39 -9.61 29.12
N TYR A 5 -37.75 -9.15 28.04
CA TYR A 5 -36.35 -8.75 28.07
C TYR A 5 -36.25 -7.23 27.82
N ASP A 6 -36.53 -6.47 28.90
CA ASP A 6 -36.25 -5.02 28.90
C ASP A 6 -34.79 -4.83 29.31
N LYS A 7 -33.94 -4.46 28.37
CA LYS A 7 -32.68 -3.79 28.67
C LYS A 7 -32.45 -2.67 27.67
N ARG A 8 -32.92 -1.51 28.04
CA ARG A 8 -32.44 -0.23 27.50
C ARG A 8 -30.99 -0.06 27.92
N ILE A 9 -30.06 -0.56 27.08
CA ILE A 9 -28.67 -0.11 27.13
C ILE A 9 -28.67 1.30 26.55
N GLY A 10 -28.44 2.28 27.40
CA GLY A 10 -28.47 3.68 27.00
C GLY A 10 -27.45 3.92 25.87
N ARG A 11 -27.87 4.59 24.80
CA ARG A 11 -27.04 4.96 23.64
C ARG A 11 -25.70 5.61 24.03
N ARG A 12 -25.62 6.22 25.21
CA ARG A 12 -24.39 6.84 25.76
C ARG A 12 -23.30 5.82 26.12
N ASP A 13 -23.66 4.62 26.58
CA ASP A 13 -22.67 3.59 26.95
C ASP A 13 -22.13 2.81 25.73
N ALA A 14 -22.93 2.69 24.67
CA ALA A 14 -22.49 2.10 23.40
C ALA A 14 -21.46 3.00 22.68
N LEU A 15 -21.69 4.32 22.67
CA LEU A 15 -20.78 5.30 22.08
C LEU A 15 -19.43 5.40 22.85
N ARG A 16 -19.46 5.28 24.20
CA ARG A 16 -18.23 5.23 24.98
C ARG A 16 -17.38 3.98 24.69
N ARG A 17 -17.98 2.84 24.39
CA ARG A 17 -17.27 1.60 24.07
C ARG A 17 -16.73 1.57 22.63
N MET A 18 -17.38 2.23 21.68
CA MET A 18 -16.88 2.33 20.30
C MET A 18 -15.73 3.35 20.16
N GLY A 19 -15.72 4.43 20.94
CA GLY A 19 -14.66 5.43 20.90
C GLY A 19 -13.29 4.97 21.39
N HIS A 20 -13.18 3.82 22.08
CA HIS A 20 -11.93 3.31 22.62
C HIS A 20 -11.31 2.17 21.80
N ALA A 21 -12.00 1.63 20.82
CA ALA A 21 -11.50 0.53 19.99
C ALA A 21 -10.75 1.00 18.72
N ALA A 22 -10.88 2.26 18.32
CA ALA A 22 -10.24 2.79 17.12
C ALA A 22 -8.92 3.55 17.37
N LEU A 23 -8.55 3.79 18.63
CA LEU A 23 -7.36 4.56 19.03
C LEU A 23 -6.45 3.82 20.03
N GLY A 24 -6.56 2.52 20.12
CA GLY A 24 -5.83 1.69 21.06
C GLY A 24 -4.54 1.12 20.51
N ALA A 25 -3.56 1.95 20.21
CA ALA A 25 -2.17 1.49 20.19
C ALA A 25 -1.25 2.67 20.54
N HIS A 26 -0.53 2.51 21.62
CA HIS A 26 0.56 3.28 22.17
C HIS A 26 0.21 4.19 23.38
N LEU A 27 -0.04 3.56 24.52
CA LEU A 27 0.45 4.12 25.77
C LEU A 27 1.81 3.44 26.05
N ALA A 28 2.87 4.06 25.59
CA ALA A 28 4.21 3.75 26.01
C ALA A 28 4.37 4.21 27.47
N GLY A 29 4.95 3.34 28.29
CA GLY A 29 5.28 3.63 29.67
C GLY A 29 6.16 4.87 29.78
N ALA A 30 5.91 5.69 30.80
CA ALA A 30 6.70 6.87 31.12
C ALA A 30 8.15 6.46 31.41
N VAL A 31 9.04 6.78 30.49
CA VAL A 31 10.49 6.79 30.71
C VAL A 31 10.82 8.13 31.37
N PRO A 32 11.66 8.20 32.43
CA PRO A 32 12.02 9.45 33.07
C PRO A 32 12.72 10.37 32.06
N LEU A 33 12.29 11.62 32.01
CA LEU A 33 12.87 12.69 31.21
C LEU A 33 14.36 12.88 31.60
N SER A 34 15.23 12.36 30.74
CA SER A 34 16.63 12.76 30.72
C SER A 34 16.74 14.16 30.10
N THR A 35 17.61 14.99 30.64
CA THR A 35 17.94 16.34 30.20
C THR A 35 18.05 16.43 28.68
N PRO A 36 17.45 17.44 28.01
CA PRO A 36 17.54 17.56 26.56
C PRO A 36 19.01 17.75 26.15
N PRO A 37 19.50 17.05 25.13
CA PRO A 37 20.82 17.33 24.58
C PRO A 37 20.81 18.76 24.00
N GLN A 38 21.95 19.47 24.19
CA GLN A 38 22.18 20.78 23.58
C GLN A 38 21.81 20.73 22.09
N GLN A 39 21.03 21.71 21.67
CA GLN A 39 20.67 21.95 20.26
C GLN A 39 21.97 22.26 19.47
N GLY A 40 22.66 21.23 19.00
CA GLY A 40 23.51 21.35 17.83
C GLY A 40 22.60 21.65 16.63
N GLU A 41 22.98 22.59 15.78
CA GLU A 41 22.28 22.84 14.52
C GLU A 41 22.07 21.49 13.84
N LEU A 42 20.79 21.10 13.67
CA LEU A 42 20.45 19.94 12.86
C LEU A 42 21.03 20.18 11.46
N PRO A 43 21.72 19.20 10.87
CA PRO A 43 22.18 19.34 9.48
C PRO A 43 20.98 19.78 8.63
N VAL A 44 21.19 20.75 7.75
CA VAL A 44 20.15 21.21 6.80
C VAL A 44 19.71 19.97 6.02
N MET A 45 18.60 19.40 6.44
CA MET A 45 18.02 18.22 5.75
C MET A 45 17.48 18.71 4.43
N GLU A 46 18.01 18.19 3.33
CA GLU A 46 17.46 18.50 2.01
C GLU A 46 15.99 18.06 1.99
N SER A 47 15.09 19.05 1.99
CA SER A 47 13.65 18.82 1.99
C SER A 47 13.09 18.85 0.57
N ILE A 48 11.96 18.19 0.40
CA ILE A 48 11.15 18.24 -0.81
C ILE A 48 9.73 18.67 -0.42
N VAL A 49 9.20 19.69 -1.10
CA VAL A 49 7.81 20.15 -0.90
C VAL A 49 6.91 19.42 -1.87
N LEU A 50 6.01 18.58 -1.33
CA LEU A 50 5.06 17.81 -2.11
C LEU A 50 3.63 18.31 -1.85
N PRO A 51 2.81 18.60 -2.90
CA PRO A 51 1.38 18.83 -2.75
C PRO A 51 0.69 17.53 -2.28
N ALA A 52 0.40 17.46 -0.98
CA ALA A 52 -0.11 16.27 -0.31
C ALA A 52 -1.63 16.33 -0.18
N CYS A 53 -2.34 15.33 -0.73
CA CYS A 53 -3.77 15.18 -0.54
C CYS A 53 -4.03 14.40 0.74
N TYR A 54 -4.93 14.93 1.57
CA TYR A 54 -5.41 14.30 2.80
C TYR A 54 -6.93 14.44 2.90
N TYR A 55 -7.55 13.71 3.82
CA TYR A 55 -9.01 13.72 3.96
C TYR A 55 -9.42 14.24 5.35
N GLN A 56 -10.19 15.33 5.39
CA GLN A 56 -10.78 15.86 6.62
C GLN A 56 -11.98 15.01 7.01
N HIS A 57 -11.78 14.06 7.93
CA HIS A 57 -12.78 13.10 8.40
C HIS A 57 -13.19 13.42 9.84
N HIS A 58 -13.74 14.61 10.03
CA HIS A 58 -14.15 15.12 11.34
C HIS A 58 -15.33 16.12 11.21
N ASP A 59 -15.97 16.44 12.33
CA ASP A 59 -17.07 17.41 12.45
C ASP A 59 -18.33 16.99 11.70
N ALA A 60 -18.76 15.73 11.92
CA ALA A 60 -20.07 15.27 11.46
C ALA A 60 -21.20 16.12 12.07
N ASP A 61 -22.16 16.55 11.24
CA ASP A 61 -23.29 17.37 11.66
C ASP A 61 -24.54 16.50 11.87
N PHE A 62 -24.87 16.22 13.11
CA PHE A 62 -26.02 15.40 13.49
C PHE A 62 -27.38 16.11 13.30
N ALA A 63 -27.41 17.34 12.79
CA ALA A 63 -28.64 17.98 12.32
C ALA A 63 -29.02 17.57 10.88
N ARG A 64 -28.09 16.91 10.14
CA ARG A 64 -28.32 16.37 8.80
C ARG A 64 -28.88 14.95 8.86
N ASP A 65 -29.57 14.52 7.79
CA ASP A 65 -30.01 13.13 7.61
C ASP A 65 -28.81 12.17 7.50
N VAL A 66 -27.73 12.62 6.88
CA VAL A 66 -26.45 11.92 6.73
C VAL A 66 -25.36 12.80 7.35
N PRO A 67 -25.00 12.59 8.61
CA PRO A 67 -24.07 13.46 9.35
C PRO A 67 -22.69 13.60 8.71
N GLU A 68 -22.22 12.54 8.04
CA GLU A 68 -20.91 12.46 7.38
C GLU A 68 -20.78 13.40 6.18
N GLU A 69 -21.88 13.86 5.59
CA GLU A 69 -21.85 14.87 4.51
C GLU A 69 -21.33 16.24 4.96
N ALA A 70 -21.15 16.44 6.26
CA ALA A 70 -20.54 17.62 6.82
C ALA A 70 -19.01 17.56 6.88
N PHE A 71 -18.41 16.39 6.66
CA PHE A 71 -16.95 16.29 6.63
C PHE A 71 -16.32 17.21 5.59
N GLY A 72 -15.12 17.75 5.89
CA GLY A 72 -14.41 18.63 4.96
C GLY A 72 -13.95 17.94 3.68
N GLY A 73 -13.83 16.60 3.66
CA GLY A 73 -13.51 15.84 2.47
C GLY A 73 -12.02 15.95 2.07
N TRP A 74 -11.75 15.76 0.78
CA TRP A 74 -10.41 15.84 0.25
C TRP A 74 -9.88 17.28 0.25
N GLN A 75 -8.67 17.43 0.79
CA GLN A 75 -7.89 18.67 0.81
C GLN A 75 -6.52 18.42 0.21
N LYS A 76 -5.81 19.47 -0.22
CA LYS A 76 -4.46 19.41 -0.77
C LYS A 76 -3.64 20.58 -0.26
N GLU A 77 -2.50 20.30 0.37
CA GLU A 77 -1.59 21.31 0.92
C GLU A 77 -0.14 20.97 0.59
N PRO A 78 0.73 21.97 0.38
CA PRO A 78 2.16 21.74 0.23
C PRO A 78 2.77 21.39 1.59
N LEU A 79 3.34 20.19 1.69
CA LEU A 79 4.02 19.72 2.91
C LEU A 79 5.49 19.41 2.62
N GLU A 80 6.35 19.70 3.58
CA GLU A 80 7.76 19.35 3.54
C GLU A 80 7.98 17.90 3.98
N PHE A 81 8.78 17.17 3.19
CA PHE A 81 9.26 15.83 3.49
C PHE A 81 10.78 15.79 3.39
N SER A 82 11.41 14.96 4.20
CA SER A 82 12.85 14.72 4.09
C SER A 82 13.15 13.91 2.84
N ARG A 83 13.93 14.46 1.91
CA ARG A 83 14.37 13.76 0.71
C ARG A 83 15.17 12.51 1.05
N ALA A 84 16.06 12.61 2.03
CA ALA A 84 16.95 11.52 2.46
C ALA A 84 16.19 10.35 3.13
N HIS A 85 14.99 10.60 3.68
CA HIS A 85 14.22 9.60 4.41
C HIS A 85 12.95 9.17 3.68
N THR A 86 12.76 9.59 2.43
CA THR A 86 11.61 9.24 1.58
C THR A 86 12.06 8.32 0.42
N ALA A 87 11.29 7.27 0.15
CA ALA A 87 11.51 6.40 -1.00
C ALA A 87 10.20 6.14 -1.77
N VAL A 88 10.32 5.89 -3.07
CA VAL A 88 9.23 5.36 -3.89
C VAL A 88 9.28 3.84 -3.87
N VAL A 89 8.13 3.20 -3.81
CA VAL A 89 7.97 1.74 -3.93
C VAL A 89 7.14 1.40 -5.15
N SER A 90 7.75 0.72 -6.12
CA SER A 90 7.04 0.09 -7.24
C SER A 90 6.67 -1.34 -6.82
N MET A 91 5.37 -1.60 -6.59
CA MET A 91 4.91 -2.88 -6.08
C MET A 91 4.10 -3.65 -7.11
N HIS A 92 4.51 -4.89 -7.39
CA HIS A 92 3.83 -5.82 -8.30
C HIS A 92 3.51 -5.20 -9.68
N ALA A 93 4.46 -4.43 -10.21
CA ALA A 93 4.42 -3.92 -11.57
C ALA A 93 4.90 -5.04 -12.51
N TRP A 94 3.98 -5.88 -12.93
CA TRP A 94 4.25 -7.11 -13.68
C TRP A 94 3.93 -7.00 -15.15
N ASP A 95 4.74 -7.64 -15.98
CA ASP A 95 4.30 -8.07 -17.30
C ASP A 95 3.37 -9.27 -17.13
N THR A 96 2.12 -9.11 -17.49
CA THR A 96 1.06 -10.10 -17.36
C THR A 96 0.71 -10.79 -18.68
N GLY A 97 1.53 -10.58 -19.71
CA GLY A 97 1.26 -11.06 -21.06
C GLY A 97 -0.03 -10.50 -21.64
N THR A 98 -0.58 -11.17 -22.62
CA THR A 98 -1.77 -10.74 -23.36
C THR A 98 -3.03 -11.52 -22.99
N PHE A 99 -4.19 -11.00 -23.36
CA PHE A 99 -5.46 -11.72 -23.22
C PHE A 99 -5.47 -13.06 -23.98
N ASP A 100 -4.87 -13.11 -25.16
CA ASP A 100 -4.84 -14.31 -25.99
C ASP A 100 -3.96 -15.42 -25.40
N GLU A 101 -2.90 -15.04 -24.67
CA GLU A 101 -2.00 -15.99 -23.99
C GLU A 101 -2.61 -16.55 -22.71
N PHE A 102 -3.26 -15.68 -21.92
CA PHE A 102 -3.78 -16.02 -20.58
C PHE A 102 -5.22 -15.54 -20.38
N PRO A 103 -6.19 -15.98 -21.20
CA PRO A 103 -7.56 -15.46 -21.15
C PRO A 103 -8.26 -15.73 -19.82
N GLY A 104 -7.95 -16.84 -19.15
CA GLY A 104 -8.48 -17.14 -17.82
C GLY A 104 -7.98 -16.17 -16.74
N TRP A 105 -6.69 -15.79 -16.78
CA TRP A 105 -6.13 -14.81 -15.85
C TRP A 105 -6.76 -13.43 -16.04
N TRP A 106 -6.85 -12.97 -17.28
CA TRP A 106 -7.45 -11.67 -17.60
C TRP A 106 -8.94 -11.59 -17.22
N ARG A 107 -9.70 -12.71 -17.35
CA ARG A 107 -11.09 -12.76 -16.87
C ARG A 107 -11.23 -12.63 -15.36
N VAL A 108 -10.24 -13.07 -14.61
CA VAL A 108 -10.24 -13.06 -13.14
C VAL A 108 -9.66 -11.75 -12.62
N VAL A 109 -8.76 -11.11 -13.38
CA VAL A 109 -8.07 -9.86 -13.02
C VAL A 109 -8.37 -8.76 -14.05
N PRO A 110 -9.61 -8.30 -14.15
CA PRO A 110 -10.06 -7.41 -15.24
C PRO A 110 -9.48 -5.99 -15.16
N TYR A 111 -8.66 -5.68 -14.18
CA TYR A 111 -7.90 -4.43 -14.12
C TYR A 111 -6.57 -4.51 -14.90
N ILE A 112 -6.14 -5.66 -15.42
CA ILE A 112 -4.90 -5.80 -16.20
C ILE A 112 -4.78 -4.75 -17.31
N PRO A 113 -5.81 -4.49 -18.14
CA PRO A 113 -5.72 -3.44 -19.16
C PRO A 113 -5.43 -2.05 -18.58
N ARG A 114 -5.99 -1.71 -17.41
CA ARG A 114 -5.71 -0.44 -16.75
C ARG A 114 -4.28 -0.41 -16.19
N ALA A 115 -3.81 -1.51 -15.60
CA ALA A 115 -2.43 -1.64 -15.14
C ALA A 115 -1.45 -1.46 -16.29
N ASN A 116 -1.67 -2.13 -17.43
CA ASN A 116 -0.82 -2.01 -18.62
C ASN A 116 -0.83 -0.58 -19.20
N ALA A 117 -1.97 0.12 -19.18
CA ALA A 117 -2.01 1.53 -19.55
C ALA A 117 -1.19 2.42 -18.63
N ILE A 118 -1.25 2.20 -17.31
CA ILE A 118 -0.44 2.92 -16.33
C ILE A 118 1.05 2.63 -16.53
N LEU A 119 1.43 1.37 -16.75
CA LEU A 119 2.82 0.98 -17.02
C LEU A 119 3.35 1.70 -18.26
N ARG A 120 2.60 1.72 -19.36
CA ARG A 120 3.00 2.36 -20.61
C ARG A 120 3.05 3.89 -20.53
N ASP A 121 2.03 4.52 -19.90
CA ASP A 121 1.79 5.97 -20.03
C ASP A 121 2.30 6.77 -18.82
N VAL A 122 2.40 6.16 -17.63
CA VAL A 122 2.77 6.83 -16.38
C VAL A 122 4.16 6.44 -15.88
N TYR A 123 4.48 5.14 -15.88
CA TYR A 123 5.72 4.64 -15.28
C TYR A 123 6.99 5.21 -15.89
N PRO A 124 7.15 5.34 -17.23
CA PRO A 124 8.41 5.86 -17.79
C PRO A 124 8.78 7.24 -17.27
N ARG A 125 7.81 8.15 -17.26
CA ARG A 125 8.05 9.52 -16.77
C ARG A 125 8.20 9.59 -15.25
N LEU A 126 7.45 8.78 -14.51
CA LEU A 126 7.53 8.71 -13.04
C LEU A 126 8.88 8.17 -12.58
N LEU A 127 9.26 6.97 -13.03
CA LEU A 127 10.51 6.35 -12.61
C LEU A 127 11.75 7.11 -13.12
N SER A 128 11.66 7.72 -14.31
CA SER A 128 12.72 8.62 -14.78
C SER A 128 12.90 9.82 -13.85
N ALA A 129 11.81 10.48 -13.43
CA ALA A 129 11.89 11.63 -12.51
C ALA A 129 12.46 11.21 -11.14
N VAL A 130 12.03 10.05 -10.59
CA VAL A 130 12.57 9.48 -9.34
C VAL A 130 14.07 9.25 -9.45
N ARG A 131 14.54 8.60 -10.53
CA ARG A 131 15.96 8.30 -10.76
C ARG A 131 16.81 9.55 -10.97
N VAL A 132 16.32 10.50 -11.76
CA VAL A 132 17.02 11.79 -12.01
C VAL A 132 17.14 12.60 -10.71
N SER A 133 16.11 12.63 -9.89
CA SER A 133 16.12 13.32 -8.59
C SER A 133 16.94 12.62 -7.52
N ARG A 134 17.43 11.40 -7.79
CA ARG A 134 18.13 10.53 -6.82
C ARG A 134 17.32 10.17 -5.59
N LEU A 135 15.99 10.27 -5.67
CA LEU A 135 15.13 9.74 -4.62
C LEU A 135 15.24 8.20 -4.61
N THR A 136 15.31 7.61 -3.43
CA THR A 136 15.43 6.15 -3.30
C THR A 136 14.25 5.45 -3.96
N LEU A 137 14.53 4.40 -4.75
CA LEU A 137 13.53 3.57 -5.41
C LEU A 137 13.69 2.11 -4.96
N PHE A 138 12.61 1.53 -4.45
CA PHE A 138 12.50 0.13 -4.13
C PHE A 138 11.46 -0.56 -5.00
N HIS A 139 11.65 -1.86 -5.23
CA HIS A 139 10.70 -2.71 -5.94
C HIS A 139 10.23 -3.82 -5.00
N VAL A 140 8.90 -3.94 -4.81
CA VAL A 140 8.31 -5.06 -4.08
C VAL A 140 7.71 -6.02 -5.08
N VAL A 141 8.20 -7.26 -5.03
CA VAL A 141 7.93 -8.29 -6.03
C VAL A 141 7.24 -9.50 -5.40
N GLY A 142 6.74 -10.40 -6.23
CA GLY A 142 6.15 -11.67 -5.79
C GLY A 142 5.85 -12.54 -6.99
N GLY A 143 5.75 -13.84 -6.75
CA GLY A 143 5.59 -14.83 -7.81
C GLY A 143 6.89 -15.08 -8.59
N GLY A 144 7.11 -16.32 -9.03
CA GLY A 144 8.25 -16.68 -9.88
C GLY A 144 9.63 -16.44 -9.25
N ASP A 145 10.63 -16.42 -10.12
CA ASP A 145 12.06 -16.32 -9.77
C ASP A 145 12.78 -15.20 -10.55
N TYR A 146 12.06 -14.41 -11.36
CA TYR A 146 12.58 -13.43 -12.30
C TYR A 146 13.48 -12.36 -11.67
N TYR A 147 13.30 -12.08 -10.38
CA TYR A 147 14.05 -11.06 -9.64
C TYR A 147 15.23 -11.61 -8.83
N LYS A 148 15.33 -12.92 -8.61
CA LYS A 148 16.31 -13.51 -7.67
C LYS A 148 17.77 -13.29 -8.03
N ASN A 149 18.06 -13.05 -9.30
CA ASN A 149 19.40 -12.77 -9.80
C ASN A 149 19.78 -11.28 -9.75
N LEU A 150 18.85 -10.38 -9.42
CA LEU A 150 19.11 -8.95 -9.36
C LEU A 150 20.03 -8.58 -8.18
N PRO A 151 20.99 -7.64 -8.36
CA PRO A 151 21.87 -7.21 -7.28
C PRO A 151 21.09 -6.66 -6.08
N GLY A 152 20.04 -5.86 -6.31
CA GLY A 152 19.20 -5.28 -5.27
C GLY A 152 18.46 -6.33 -4.44
N TYR A 153 18.03 -7.45 -5.04
CA TYR A 153 17.41 -8.56 -4.30
C TYR A 153 18.43 -9.28 -3.42
N ARG A 154 19.60 -9.61 -3.98
CA ARG A 154 20.67 -10.27 -3.20
C ARG A 154 21.10 -9.41 -2.01
N ARG A 155 21.19 -8.07 -2.20
CA ARG A 155 21.44 -7.12 -1.10
C ARG A 155 20.34 -7.19 -0.05
N ALA A 156 19.06 -7.13 -0.43
CA ALA A 156 17.94 -7.20 0.49
C ALA A 156 17.95 -8.49 1.33
N VAL A 157 18.21 -9.63 0.70
CA VAL A 157 18.34 -10.93 1.40
C VAL A 157 19.51 -10.92 2.39
N ALA A 158 20.67 -10.39 1.98
CA ALA A 158 21.86 -10.33 2.84
C ALA A 158 21.64 -9.41 4.05
N LEU A 159 21.00 -8.25 3.87
CA LEU A 159 20.68 -7.31 4.94
C LEU A 159 19.62 -7.86 5.90
N ALA A 160 18.58 -8.48 5.38
CA ALA A 160 17.49 -9.01 6.17
C ALA A 160 17.92 -10.21 7.04
N GLY A 161 18.83 -11.03 6.55
CA GLY A 161 19.19 -12.28 7.20
C GLY A 161 18.04 -13.31 7.20
N PRO A 162 18.07 -14.30 8.11
CA PRO A 162 17.06 -15.32 8.16
C PRO A 162 15.66 -14.74 8.46
N PRO A 163 14.61 -15.24 7.78
CA PRO A 163 13.26 -14.74 8.00
C PRO A 163 12.77 -15.06 9.42
N PRO A 164 11.89 -14.24 9.98
CA PRO A 164 11.25 -14.54 11.26
C PRO A 164 10.45 -15.84 11.18
N PRO A 165 10.26 -16.54 12.31
CA PRO A 165 9.46 -17.76 12.33
C PRO A 165 8.05 -17.49 11.83
N ALA A 166 7.50 -18.44 11.07
CA ALA A 166 6.12 -18.34 10.57
C ALA A 166 5.14 -18.27 11.77
N PRO A 167 4.07 -17.47 11.66
CA PRO A 167 3.03 -17.41 12.68
C PRO A 167 2.43 -18.79 12.96
N ALA A 168 2.12 -19.08 14.22
CA ALA A 168 1.40 -20.28 14.59
C ALA A 168 0.03 -20.33 13.92
N LYS A 169 -0.36 -21.50 13.41
CA LYS A 169 -1.65 -21.70 12.75
C LYS A 169 -2.63 -22.35 13.72
N VAL A 170 -3.87 -21.88 13.70
CA VAL A 170 -4.98 -22.54 14.40
C VAL A 170 -5.40 -23.80 13.61
N THR A 171 -5.70 -24.87 14.32
CA THR A 171 -6.21 -26.11 13.71
C THR A 171 -7.58 -25.85 13.07
N SER A 172 -7.76 -26.27 11.83
CA SER A 172 -9.06 -26.22 11.15
C SER A 172 -9.95 -27.39 11.56
N ASP A 173 -11.25 -27.27 11.29
CA ASP A 173 -12.22 -28.35 11.45
C ASP A 173 -12.87 -28.71 10.09
N PRO A 174 -13.49 -29.90 9.96
CA PRO A 174 -14.04 -30.38 8.70
C PRO A 174 -15.15 -29.48 8.09
N LEU A 175 -15.91 -28.75 8.90
CA LEU A 175 -16.95 -27.84 8.41
C LEU A 175 -16.35 -26.59 7.83
N ARG A 176 -15.34 -26.03 8.52
CA ARG A 176 -14.55 -24.92 8.00
C ARG A 176 -13.88 -25.28 6.69
N ASP A 177 -13.33 -26.47 6.55
CA ASP A 177 -12.67 -26.93 5.34
C ASP A 177 -13.65 -27.10 4.17
N LYS A 178 -14.85 -27.62 4.41
CA LYS A 178 -15.94 -27.66 3.43
C LYS A 178 -16.36 -26.26 2.97
N ALA A 179 -16.48 -25.30 3.90
CA ALA A 179 -16.80 -23.92 3.57
C ALA A 179 -15.70 -23.25 2.74
N ALA A 180 -14.43 -23.51 3.05
CA ALA A 180 -13.29 -23.01 2.28
C ALA A 180 -13.27 -23.59 0.87
N GLU A 181 -13.56 -24.89 0.72
CA GLU A 181 -13.66 -25.56 -0.58
C GLU A 181 -14.82 -25.02 -1.42
N PHE A 182 -16.00 -24.80 -0.81
CA PHE A 182 -17.12 -24.14 -1.49
C PHE A 182 -16.72 -22.76 -2.04
N LYS A 183 -16.05 -21.94 -1.20
CA LYS A 183 -15.55 -20.63 -1.61
C LYS A 183 -14.55 -20.73 -2.76
N ARG A 184 -13.66 -21.71 -2.74
CA ARG A 184 -12.67 -21.95 -3.80
C ARG A 184 -13.34 -22.28 -5.14
N ILE A 185 -14.39 -23.11 -5.14
CA ILE A 185 -15.12 -23.54 -6.34
C ILE A 185 -15.99 -22.41 -6.88
N HIS A 186 -16.71 -21.67 -6.03
CA HIS A 186 -17.76 -20.74 -6.42
C HIS A 186 -17.35 -19.26 -6.36
N GLY A 187 -16.27 -18.95 -5.64
CA GLY A 187 -15.82 -17.56 -5.47
C GLY A 187 -14.78 -17.17 -6.52
N TYR A 188 -13.52 -17.34 -6.19
CA TYR A 188 -12.40 -16.83 -6.96
C TYR A 188 -11.22 -17.81 -6.85
N PRO A 189 -10.57 -18.16 -7.94
CA PRO A 189 -10.73 -17.73 -9.33
C PRO A 189 -11.64 -18.62 -10.19
N THR A 190 -12.14 -19.75 -9.72
CA THR A 190 -12.79 -20.90 -10.40
C THR A 190 -11.83 -21.78 -11.20
N GLU A 191 -12.14 -23.08 -11.29
CA GLU A 191 -11.27 -24.09 -11.91
C GLU A 191 -10.90 -23.76 -13.37
N ARG A 192 -11.86 -23.31 -14.18
CA ARG A 192 -11.62 -23.02 -15.61
C ARG A 192 -10.59 -21.92 -15.89
N ASN A 193 -10.24 -21.10 -14.89
CA ASN A 193 -9.29 -19.99 -15.05
C ASN A 193 -7.95 -20.30 -14.37
N THR A 194 -7.89 -21.33 -13.51
CA THR A 194 -6.74 -21.62 -12.67
C THR A 194 -5.49 -21.98 -13.48
N ASP A 195 -5.64 -22.73 -14.57
CA ASP A 195 -4.52 -23.14 -15.40
C ASP A 195 -3.85 -21.94 -16.07
N ASP A 196 -4.64 -20.99 -16.61
CA ASP A 196 -4.09 -19.78 -17.21
C ASP A 196 -3.40 -18.89 -16.17
N ILE A 197 -3.98 -18.77 -14.96
CA ILE A 197 -3.34 -18.04 -13.87
C ILE A 197 -2.01 -18.68 -13.52
N SER A 198 -1.96 -20.00 -13.39
CA SER A 198 -0.74 -20.74 -13.04
C SER A 198 0.34 -20.58 -14.11
N ARG A 199 -0.03 -20.66 -15.40
CA ARG A 199 0.89 -20.45 -16.53
C ARG A 199 1.40 -19.01 -16.58
N GLY A 200 0.50 -18.03 -16.36
CA GLY A 200 0.88 -16.62 -16.35
C GLY A 200 1.85 -16.29 -15.20
N PHE A 201 1.56 -16.77 -14.00
CA PHE A 201 2.50 -16.60 -12.86
C PHE A 201 3.84 -17.32 -13.06
N ALA A 202 3.90 -18.41 -13.81
CA ALA A 202 5.16 -19.09 -14.12
C ALA A 202 6.03 -18.33 -15.14
N GLN A 203 5.45 -17.38 -15.87
CA GLN A 203 6.14 -16.56 -16.89
C GLN A 203 6.25 -15.09 -16.51
N ILE A 204 5.83 -14.75 -15.29
CA ILE A 204 5.82 -13.36 -14.82
C ILE A 204 7.23 -12.76 -14.82
N ASP A 205 7.36 -11.52 -15.29
CA ASP A 205 8.60 -10.73 -15.27
C ASP A 205 8.27 -9.26 -15.05
N PHE A 206 9.29 -8.42 -14.97
CA PHE A 206 9.13 -6.98 -15.06
C PHE A 206 8.83 -6.56 -16.51
N PRO A 207 7.85 -5.69 -16.75
CA PRO A 207 7.81 -4.95 -18.00
C PRO A 207 9.00 -3.99 -18.07
N ASP A 208 9.42 -3.63 -19.27
CA ASP A 208 10.59 -2.78 -19.48
C ASP A 208 10.47 -1.43 -18.74
N GLU A 209 9.24 -0.88 -18.67
CA GLU A 209 8.94 0.38 -18.02
C GLU A 209 9.13 0.36 -16.49
N ALA A 210 9.06 -0.81 -15.86
CA ALA A 210 9.15 -0.98 -14.41
C ALA A 210 10.37 -1.79 -13.95
N ARG A 211 11.25 -2.18 -14.87
CA ARG A 211 12.44 -3.00 -14.56
C ARG A 211 13.39 -2.26 -13.63
N PRO A 212 13.86 -2.91 -12.54
CA PRO A 212 14.89 -2.34 -11.69
C PRO A 212 16.19 -2.05 -12.45
N LEU A 213 16.84 -0.95 -12.14
CA LEU A 213 18.13 -0.57 -12.73
C LEU A 213 19.26 -0.61 -11.68
N GLY A 214 20.40 -1.12 -12.09
CA GLY A 214 21.60 -1.17 -11.24
C GLY A 214 21.35 -1.95 -9.94
N ASP A 215 21.49 -1.26 -8.80
CA ASP A 215 21.36 -1.80 -7.46
C ASP A 215 20.10 -1.35 -6.73
N GLU A 216 19.09 -0.83 -7.46
CA GLU A 216 17.79 -0.51 -6.88
C GLU A 216 17.27 -1.67 -6.03
N GLY A 217 16.86 -1.39 -4.78
CA GLY A 217 16.48 -2.44 -3.83
C GLY A 217 15.27 -3.22 -4.29
N VAL A 218 15.32 -4.54 -4.20
CA VAL A 218 14.23 -5.45 -4.56
C VAL A 218 13.90 -6.33 -3.36
N ALA A 219 12.64 -6.36 -2.94
CA ALA A 219 12.16 -7.13 -1.79
C ALA A 219 10.93 -7.97 -2.17
N GLU A 220 10.84 -9.19 -1.65
CA GLU A 220 9.66 -10.06 -1.84
C GLU A 220 8.74 -10.09 -0.59
N ASN A 221 9.14 -9.42 0.49
CA ASN A 221 8.37 -9.39 1.73
C ASN A 221 8.75 -8.19 2.62
N ALA A 222 7.97 -7.99 3.69
CA ALA A 222 8.17 -6.89 4.63
C ALA A 222 9.53 -6.94 5.34
N HIS A 223 10.03 -8.13 5.67
CA HIS A 223 11.32 -8.28 6.36
C HIS A 223 12.48 -7.76 5.53
N GLN A 224 12.51 -8.06 4.23
CA GLN A 224 13.51 -7.57 3.30
C GLN A 224 13.33 -6.07 3.01
N LEU A 225 12.10 -5.59 2.80
CA LEU A 225 11.83 -4.17 2.58
C LEU A 225 12.22 -3.33 3.79
N LEU A 226 11.93 -3.81 5.01
CA LEU A 226 12.34 -3.15 6.25
C LEU A 226 13.86 -3.07 6.38
N ALA A 227 14.58 -4.14 6.00
CA ALA A 227 16.04 -4.15 6.01
C ALA A 227 16.62 -3.10 5.06
N LEU A 228 16.06 -2.96 3.85
CA LEU A 228 16.43 -1.91 2.90
C LEU A 228 16.10 -0.50 3.45
N CYS A 229 14.93 -0.34 4.08
CA CYS A 229 14.56 0.93 4.72
C CYS A 229 15.54 1.30 5.84
N ASN A 230 15.90 0.36 6.70
CA ASN A 230 16.84 0.60 7.80
C ASN A 230 18.24 0.96 7.29
N GLU A 231 18.74 0.27 6.26
CA GLU A 231 20.04 0.57 5.65
C GLU A 231 20.07 1.99 5.07
N ALA A 232 19.00 2.40 4.38
CA ALA A 232 18.91 3.69 3.71
C ALA A 232 18.34 4.81 4.59
N GLY A 233 17.95 4.53 5.84
CA GLY A 233 17.35 5.49 6.76
C GLY A 233 15.95 5.95 6.34
N ILE A 234 15.20 5.14 5.57
CA ILE A 234 13.88 5.49 5.05
C ILE A 234 12.79 5.28 6.12
N ASN A 235 11.96 6.30 6.33
CA ASN A 235 10.81 6.27 7.23
C ASN A 235 9.49 6.70 6.55
N HIS A 236 9.53 7.06 5.25
CA HIS A 236 8.37 7.36 4.44
C HIS A 236 8.47 6.63 3.09
N LEU A 237 7.46 5.79 2.78
CA LEU A 237 7.34 5.07 1.53
C LEU A 237 6.15 5.60 0.71
N ILE A 238 6.37 5.91 -0.56
CA ILE A 238 5.35 6.37 -1.49
C ILE A 238 5.13 5.27 -2.53
N TYR A 239 3.99 4.60 -2.45
CA TYR A 239 3.67 3.42 -3.25
C TYR A 239 3.06 3.76 -4.60
N CYS A 240 3.50 3.04 -5.63
CA CYS A 240 2.84 2.87 -6.92
C CYS A 240 2.78 1.38 -7.27
N GLY A 241 1.89 0.98 -8.19
CA GLY A 241 1.73 -0.42 -8.60
C GLY A 241 0.32 -1.00 -8.41
N PHE A 242 0.20 -2.32 -8.31
CA PHE A 242 -1.07 -3.01 -8.50
C PHE A 242 -1.30 -4.16 -7.50
N ALA A 243 -2.48 -4.20 -6.85
CA ALA A 243 -3.57 -3.23 -6.83
C ALA A 243 -3.63 -2.54 -5.47
N ILE A 244 -4.09 -1.26 -5.44
CA ILE A 244 -4.09 -0.45 -4.22
C ILE A 244 -4.90 -1.09 -3.08
N ASN A 245 -6.09 -1.60 -3.34
CA ASN A 245 -6.97 -2.20 -2.31
C ASN A 245 -6.62 -3.65 -1.94
N TRP A 246 -5.60 -4.24 -2.56
CA TRP A 246 -5.09 -5.58 -2.27
C TRP A 246 -3.60 -5.54 -1.94
N CYS A 247 -2.75 -5.66 -2.94
CA CYS A 247 -1.32 -5.87 -2.73
C CYS A 247 -0.66 -4.70 -2.02
N LEU A 248 -0.91 -3.45 -2.46
CA LEU A 248 -0.28 -2.29 -1.84
C LEU A 248 -0.68 -2.10 -0.37
N LEU A 249 -1.90 -2.48 -0.01
CA LEU A 249 -2.33 -2.44 1.39
C LEU A 249 -1.95 -3.68 2.18
N LEU A 250 -2.11 -4.90 1.62
CA LEU A 250 -2.25 -6.13 2.39
C LEU A 250 -1.23 -7.23 2.09
N SER A 251 -0.51 -7.19 0.96
CA SER A 251 0.51 -8.19 0.65
C SER A 251 1.77 -7.99 1.48
N PRO A 252 2.65 -9.01 1.61
CA PRO A 252 3.94 -8.86 2.28
C PRO A 252 4.74 -7.68 1.72
N GLY A 253 5.16 -6.75 2.59
CA GLY A 253 5.78 -5.50 2.19
C GLY A 253 4.80 -4.39 1.79
N GLY A 254 3.50 -4.61 1.89
CA GLY A 254 2.47 -3.58 1.73
C GLY A 254 2.34 -2.67 2.95
N MET A 255 1.50 -1.64 2.83
CA MET A 255 1.39 -0.55 3.81
C MET A 255 1.02 -1.05 5.21
N ALA A 256 0.11 -2.04 5.32
CA ALA A 256 -0.30 -2.60 6.61
C ALA A 256 0.84 -3.30 7.36
N ASP A 257 1.83 -3.85 6.65
CA ASP A 257 3.01 -4.42 7.28
C ASP A 257 4.01 -3.33 7.66
N MET A 258 4.32 -2.41 6.73
CA MET A 258 5.38 -1.42 6.94
C MET A 258 5.00 -0.40 8.02
N THR A 259 3.72 -0.07 8.15
CA THR A 259 3.23 0.84 9.21
C THR A 259 3.44 0.27 10.62
N LYS A 260 3.43 -1.05 10.80
CA LYS A 260 3.75 -1.70 12.08
C LYS A 260 5.18 -1.41 12.56
N HIS A 261 6.05 -1.03 11.64
CA HIS A 261 7.44 -0.66 11.90
C HIS A 261 7.66 0.86 12.02
N GLY A 262 6.58 1.65 12.10
CA GLY A 262 6.65 3.11 12.23
C GLY A 262 6.92 3.85 10.92
N ILE A 263 6.85 3.16 9.77
CA ILE A 263 7.04 3.78 8.46
C ILE A 263 5.70 4.38 7.99
N MET A 264 5.71 5.66 7.64
CA MET A 264 4.58 6.30 6.98
C MET A 264 4.46 5.79 5.55
N CYS A 265 3.24 5.45 5.10
CA CYS A 265 2.98 4.89 3.77
C CYS A 265 1.97 5.74 3.02
N SER A 266 2.38 6.30 1.90
CA SER A 266 1.58 7.14 0.99
C SER A 266 1.38 6.46 -0.35
N ALA A 267 0.54 7.00 -1.23
CA ALA A 267 0.28 6.44 -2.55
C ALA A 267 0.30 7.51 -3.66
N LEU A 268 0.66 7.09 -4.88
CA LEU A 268 0.56 7.89 -6.11
C LEU A 268 -0.75 7.52 -6.84
N ARG A 269 -1.73 8.46 -6.87
CA ARG A 269 -3.09 8.23 -7.36
C ARG A 269 -3.15 7.67 -8.78
N GLN A 270 -2.45 8.29 -9.73
CA GLN A 270 -2.50 7.90 -11.14
C GLN A 270 -1.56 6.75 -11.50
N ALA A 271 -0.67 6.35 -10.56
CA ALA A 271 0.25 5.24 -10.75
C ALA A 271 -0.25 3.94 -10.09
N THR A 272 -1.57 3.84 -9.83
CA THR A 272 -2.19 2.64 -9.27
C THR A 272 -3.60 2.44 -9.80
N THR A 273 -4.09 1.20 -9.74
CA THR A 273 -5.49 0.82 -9.97
C THR A 273 -5.96 -0.14 -8.88
N ALA A 274 -7.21 -0.56 -8.91
CA ALA A 274 -7.81 -1.42 -7.90
C ALA A 274 -8.47 -2.67 -8.51
N VAL A 275 -8.62 -3.70 -7.68
CA VAL A 275 -9.57 -4.77 -7.93
C VAL A 275 -10.96 -4.21 -7.68
N GLU A 276 -11.72 -4.06 -8.74
CA GLU A 276 -13.10 -3.59 -8.68
C GLU A 276 -14.07 -4.78 -8.65
N ASN A 277 -15.24 -4.57 -8.08
CA ASN A 277 -16.34 -5.51 -8.15
C ASN A 277 -17.36 -5.07 -9.22
N LYS A 278 -18.43 -5.85 -9.40
CA LYS A 278 -19.46 -5.60 -10.41
C LYS A 278 -20.12 -4.23 -10.27
N GLU A 279 -20.32 -3.78 -9.05
CA GLU A 279 -21.01 -2.54 -8.72
C GLU A 279 -20.09 -1.32 -8.83
N SER A 280 -18.80 -1.49 -8.54
CA SER A 280 -17.82 -0.40 -8.45
C SER A 280 -17.03 -0.14 -9.73
N ALA A 281 -16.95 -1.14 -10.64
CA ALA A 281 -15.99 -1.16 -11.75
C ALA A 281 -16.12 0.03 -12.71
N ARG A 282 -17.33 0.50 -12.96
CA ARG A 282 -17.57 1.61 -13.93
C ARG A 282 -16.98 2.95 -13.45
N ALA A 283 -17.02 3.19 -12.14
CA ALA A 283 -16.57 4.45 -11.54
C ALA A 283 -15.24 4.31 -10.77
N GLU A 284 -14.59 3.14 -10.82
CA GLU A 284 -13.38 2.81 -10.04
C GLU A 284 -13.51 3.14 -8.55
N MET A 285 -14.70 2.88 -7.97
CA MET A 285 -15.01 3.24 -6.59
C MET A 285 -14.14 2.54 -5.56
N CYS A 286 -13.73 1.28 -5.81
CA CYS A 286 -12.81 0.58 -4.90
C CYS A 286 -11.43 1.25 -4.88
N LYS A 287 -10.97 1.82 -5.99
CA LYS A 287 -9.74 2.62 -6.03
C LYS A 287 -9.87 3.87 -5.14
N GLU A 288 -10.95 4.62 -5.30
CA GLU A 288 -11.16 5.85 -4.50
C GLU A 288 -11.31 5.55 -3.01
N LEU A 289 -12.02 4.48 -2.65
CA LEU A 289 -12.14 4.02 -1.26
C LEU A 289 -10.78 3.57 -0.68
N ALA A 290 -9.94 2.92 -1.48
CA ALA A 290 -8.61 2.52 -1.04
C ALA A 290 -7.68 3.74 -0.85
N LEU A 291 -7.71 4.71 -1.75
CA LEU A 291 -6.96 5.97 -1.61
C LEU A 291 -7.42 6.77 -0.38
N TRP A 292 -8.73 6.85 -0.15
CA TRP A 292 -9.28 7.42 1.07
C TRP A 292 -8.77 6.69 2.32
N ARG A 293 -8.70 5.35 2.30
CA ARG A 293 -8.13 4.56 3.40
C ARG A 293 -6.65 4.87 3.62
N VAL A 294 -5.88 5.07 2.55
CA VAL A 294 -4.48 5.51 2.66
C VAL A 294 -4.38 6.85 3.37
N ALA A 295 -5.18 7.83 2.96
CA ALA A 295 -5.18 9.17 3.55
C ALA A 295 -5.62 9.21 5.02
N LEU A 296 -6.44 8.24 5.46
CA LEU A 296 -6.89 8.17 6.86
C LEU A 296 -5.96 7.38 7.79
N ALA A 297 -5.32 6.33 7.28
CA ALA A 297 -4.72 5.34 8.17
C ALA A 297 -3.22 5.14 7.96
N PHE A 298 -2.64 5.62 6.85
CA PHE A 298 -1.26 5.27 6.48
C PHE A 298 -0.37 6.49 6.20
N GLY A 299 -0.88 7.51 5.49
CA GLY A 299 -0.11 8.67 5.08
C GLY A 299 -0.90 9.62 4.19
N PHE A 300 -0.37 9.94 3.03
CA PHE A 300 -0.95 10.89 2.09
C PHE A 300 -1.20 10.25 0.72
N VAL A 301 -1.96 10.96 -0.11
CA VAL A 301 -2.11 10.63 -1.53
C VAL A 301 -1.49 11.78 -2.34
N PHE A 302 -0.65 11.44 -3.31
CA PHE A 302 -0.03 12.41 -4.21
C PHE A 302 -0.53 12.21 -5.63
N ASP A 303 -0.73 13.30 -6.35
CA ASP A 303 -0.95 13.26 -7.78
C ASP A 303 0.40 13.14 -8.51
N VAL A 304 0.47 12.27 -9.51
CA VAL A 304 1.73 11.95 -10.21
C VAL A 304 2.38 13.17 -10.85
N ASP A 305 1.58 14.06 -11.47
CA ASP A 305 2.13 15.23 -12.15
C ASP A 305 2.73 16.23 -11.17
N ASP A 306 2.06 16.48 -10.05
CA ASP A 306 2.58 17.34 -8.98
C ASP A 306 3.84 16.73 -8.35
N PHE A 307 3.84 15.41 -8.14
CA PHE A 307 4.98 14.70 -7.60
C PHE A 307 6.21 14.81 -8.53
N ILE A 308 6.02 14.56 -9.83
CA ILE A 308 7.10 14.70 -10.82
C ILE A 308 7.60 16.14 -10.88
N ALA A 309 6.70 17.12 -10.86
CA ALA A 309 7.07 18.54 -10.89
C ALA A 309 7.92 18.93 -9.66
N ALA A 310 7.56 18.42 -8.47
CA ALA A 310 8.31 18.68 -7.24
C ALA A 310 9.68 17.98 -7.18
N LEU A 311 9.88 16.91 -7.96
CA LEU A 311 11.19 16.24 -8.09
C LEU A 311 12.14 16.95 -9.05
N ALA A 312 11.64 17.83 -9.90
CA ALA A 312 12.48 18.56 -10.85
C ALA A 312 13.52 19.41 -10.09
N PRO A 313 14.79 19.47 -10.55
CA PRO A 313 15.76 20.36 -9.95
C PRO A 313 15.26 21.81 -10.06
N ASP A 314 15.49 22.60 -9.00
CA ASP A 314 15.19 24.03 -9.03
C ASP A 314 15.78 24.61 -10.31
N ARG A 315 14.94 25.31 -11.09
CA ARG A 315 15.45 26.05 -12.23
C ARG A 315 16.28 27.22 -11.68
N ALA A 316 17.61 27.02 -11.71
CA ALA A 316 18.56 28.06 -11.35
C ALA A 316 18.41 29.32 -12.22
#